data_a68d66360ddd597a474ce8977f7e7b64
#
_entry.id   a68d66360ddd597a474ce8977f7e7b64
#
_cell.length_a   1.000
_cell.length_b   1.000
_cell.length_c   1.000
_cell.angle_alpha   90.00
_cell.angle_beta   90.00
_cell.angle_gamma   90.00
#
_symmetry.space_group_name_H-M   'P 1'
#
loop_
_entity.id
_entity.type
_entity.pdbx_description
1 polymer ?
#
loop_
_entity_poly.entity_id
_entity_poly.type
_entity_poly.pdbx_seq_one_letter_code
_entity_poly.pdbx_strand_id
1 'polypeptide(L)'
;ECEGMMLQADGTPFDWFNTGEKYSLHGFVDDATGKITGLYMCKNECLLGYLEVLRQTLENYGIPISLYPDKYSVFFPPKKVNDHITIEEQLNGREKGITQFGRIVEELGIEMFPASSPQAKGRIERLWETLQSRLVTEFRINNIQSIEKANEFLIDYIKKYNAQFAIPATNSKSVFLKLPKRYDLDELLCVRFERTIDNAGVFSINNSKFQIIDKSLPPKTKIQIYLSQKIGMRVKANNKIYDVEPLELISKDNIDTNSLDYHQWLADVVIELINEFYLKDAKASYKSLA
;
A
#
# COMPACT_ATOMS: atom_id res chain seq x y z
N GLU A 1 -25.82 -4.31 -0.61
CA GLU A 1 -27.01 -4.06 -1.43
C GLU A 1 -26.76 -3.00 -2.54
N CYS A 2 -25.88 -2.04 -2.30
CA CYS A 2 -25.49 -0.98 -3.23
C CYS A 2 -24.05 -1.15 -3.70
N GLU A 3 -23.77 -0.77 -4.94
CA GLU A 3 -22.40 -0.69 -5.45
C GLU A 3 -21.57 0.31 -4.62
N GLY A 4 -20.36 -0.10 -4.17
CA GLY A 4 -19.48 0.71 -3.33
C GLY A 4 -19.75 0.63 -1.82
N MET A 5 -20.74 -0.15 -1.38
CA MET A 5 -21.04 -0.30 0.04
C MET A 5 -19.94 -1.12 0.75
N MET A 6 -19.51 -2.22 0.14
CA MET A 6 -18.46 -3.08 0.68
C MET A 6 -17.62 -3.67 -0.44
N LEU A 7 -16.31 -3.53 -0.34
CA LEU A 7 -15.36 -4.22 -1.20
C LEU A 7 -14.68 -5.35 -0.42
N GLN A 8 -14.71 -6.56 -0.97
CA GLN A 8 -13.88 -7.66 -0.48
C GLN A 8 -12.46 -7.48 -1.02
N ALA A 9 -11.47 -7.58 -0.14
CA ALA A 9 -10.05 -7.39 -0.46
C ALA A 9 -9.28 -8.67 -0.17
N ASP A 10 -8.42 -9.10 -1.10
CA ASP A 10 -7.63 -10.31 -0.96
C ASP A 10 -6.45 -10.34 -1.93
N GLY A 11 -5.47 -11.21 -1.63
CA GLY A 11 -4.36 -11.53 -2.50
C GLY A 11 -4.23 -13.04 -2.70
N THR A 12 -3.99 -13.49 -3.94
CA THR A 12 -3.84 -14.90 -4.24
C THR A 12 -2.52 -15.20 -4.95
N PRO A 13 -1.64 -16.04 -4.33
CA PRO A 13 -0.44 -16.52 -5.00
C PRO A 13 -0.79 -17.68 -5.96
N PHE A 14 -0.40 -17.55 -7.23
CA PHE A 14 -0.63 -18.58 -8.24
C PHE A 14 0.46 -18.55 -9.32
N ASP A 15 0.63 -19.63 -10.07
CA ASP A 15 1.51 -19.68 -11.25
C ASP A 15 0.81 -19.07 -12.47
N TRP A 16 0.75 -17.74 -12.49
CA TRP A 16 0.02 -16.98 -13.51
C TRP A 16 0.64 -17.07 -14.92
N PHE A 17 1.95 -17.32 -14.99
CA PHE A 17 2.69 -17.37 -16.26
C PHE A 17 2.96 -18.81 -16.73
N ASN A 18 2.53 -19.81 -15.95
CA ASN A 18 2.79 -21.23 -16.21
C ASN A 18 4.30 -21.56 -16.35
N THR A 19 5.09 -21.02 -15.41
CA THR A 19 6.55 -21.16 -15.36
C THR A 19 7.02 -22.02 -14.19
N GLY A 20 6.12 -22.44 -13.31
CA GLY A 20 6.41 -23.06 -12.02
C GLY A 20 6.63 -22.04 -10.88
N GLU A 21 6.78 -20.77 -11.18
CA GLU A 21 6.91 -19.70 -10.19
C GLU A 21 5.55 -19.09 -9.85
N LYS A 22 5.35 -18.80 -8.55
CA LYS A 22 4.14 -18.12 -8.07
C LYS A 22 4.35 -16.62 -7.93
N TYR A 23 3.34 -15.87 -8.34
CA TYR A 23 3.22 -14.43 -8.16
C TYR A 23 1.88 -14.13 -7.48
N SER A 24 1.81 -13.08 -6.69
CA SER A 24 0.59 -12.71 -5.98
C SER A 24 -0.20 -11.67 -6.78
N LEU A 25 -1.46 -12.00 -7.08
CA LEU A 25 -2.43 -11.06 -7.65
C LEU A 25 -3.27 -10.50 -6.50
N HIS A 26 -3.25 -9.18 -6.33
CA HIS A 26 -4.06 -8.44 -5.37
C HIS A 26 -5.31 -7.94 -6.04
N GLY A 27 -6.44 -7.92 -5.33
CA GLY A 27 -7.68 -7.46 -5.93
C GLY A 27 -8.71 -6.98 -4.93
N PHE A 28 -9.54 -6.04 -5.40
CA PHE A 28 -10.78 -5.66 -4.73
C PHE A 28 -11.96 -5.96 -5.62
N VAL A 29 -13.01 -6.56 -5.04
CA VAL A 29 -14.27 -6.85 -5.71
C VAL A 29 -15.43 -6.26 -4.94
N ASP A 30 -16.32 -5.58 -5.64
CA ASP A 30 -17.56 -5.06 -5.06
C ASP A 30 -18.52 -6.20 -4.72
N ASP A 31 -18.93 -6.28 -3.46
CA ASP A 31 -19.77 -7.37 -2.97
C ASP A 31 -21.16 -7.40 -3.59
N ALA A 32 -21.71 -6.24 -3.91
CA ALA A 32 -23.05 -6.14 -4.48
C ALA A 32 -23.11 -6.57 -5.94
N THR A 33 -22.11 -6.19 -6.74
CA THR A 33 -22.13 -6.34 -8.21
C THR A 33 -21.18 -7.40 -8.74
N GLY A 34 -20.17 -7.82 -7.94
CA GLY A 34 -19.07 -8.65 -8.41
C GLY A 34 -18.10 -7.92 -9.35
N LYS A 35 -18.21 -6.59 -9.50
CA LYS A 35 -17.26 -5.79 -10.27
C LYS A 35 -15.89 -5.81 -9.61
N ILE A 36 -14.87 -6.04 -10.40
CA ILE A 36 -13.48 -5.81 -9.99
C ILE A 36 -13.23 -4.30 -10.01
N THR A 37 -12.82 -3.74 -8.89
CA THR A 37 -12.48 -2.31 -8.80
C THR A 37 -11.00 -2.03 -8.97
N GLY A 38 -10.17 -3.05 -8.81
CA GLY A 38 -8.74 -3.01 -9.09
C GLY A 38 -8.08 -4.37 -9.01
N LEU A 39 -7.04 -4.58 -9.83
CA LEU A 39 -6.15 -5.74 -9.81
C LEU A 39 -4.71 -5.29 -9.98
N TYR A 40 -3.79 -5.86 -9.21
CA TYR A 40 -2.37 -5.58 -9.34
C TYR A 40 -1.50 -6.77 -8.95
N MET A 41 -0.51 -7.11 -9.78
CA MET A 41 0.39 -8.23 -9.58
C MET A 41 1.72 -7.78 -8.96
N CYS A 42 2.18 -8.54 -7.96
CA CYS A 42 3.50 -8.40 -7.35
C CYS A 42 4.18 -9.77 -7.26
N LYS A 43 5.48 -9.79 -6.94
CA LYS A 43 6.19 -11.06 -6.67
C LYS A 43 5.56 -11.79 -5.49
N ASN A 44 5.27 -11.07 -4.40
CA ASN A 44 4.64 -11.60 -3.20
C ASN A 44 3.42 -10.77 -2.82
N GLU A 45 2.60 -11.27 -1.91
CA GLU A 45 1.53 -10.48 -1.31
C GLU A 45 2.13 -9.41 -0.38
N CYS A 46 1.90 -8.13 -0.69
CA CYS A 46 2.58 -7.01 -0.06
C CYS A 46 1.75 -5.72 -0.07
N LEU A 47 2.22 -4.71 0.68
CA LEU A 47 1.56 -3.42 0.79
C LEU A 47 1.41 -2.72 -0.56
N LEU A 48 2.45 -2.77 -1.43
CA LEU A 48 2.40 -2.13 -2.75
C LEU A 48 1.20 -2.58 -3.57
N GLY A 49 0.97 -3.90 -3.63
CA GLY A 49 -0.14 -4.45 -4.41
C GLY A 49 -1.50 -3.91 -3.95
N TYR A 50 -1.73 -3.85 -2.65
CA TYR A 50 -2.99 -3.31 -2.11
C TYR A 50 -3.12 -1.80 -2.29
N LEU A 51 -2.03 -1.03 -2.25
CA LEU A 51 -2.07 0.40 -2.50
C LEU A 51 -2.38 0.72 -3.97
N GLU A 52 -1.81 -0.05 -4.91
CA GLU A 52 -2.11 0.14 -6.34
C GLU A 52 -3.55 -0.29 -6.68
N VAL A 53 -4.07 -1.36 -6.05
CA VAL A 53 -5.50 -1.73 -6.17
C VAL A 53 -6.42 -0.64 -5.59
N LEU A 54 -6.05 -0.08 -4.43
CA LEU A 54 -6.80 1.03 -3.84
C LEU A 54 -6.75 2.28 -4.74
N ARG A 55 -5.59 2.59 -5.34
CA ARG A 55 -5.46 3.69 -6.31
C ARG A 55 -6.43 3.53 -7.46
N GLN A 56 -6.43 2.35 -8.11
CA GLN A 56 -7.35 2.06 -9.22
C GLN A 56 -8.81 2.24 -8.79
N THR A 57 -9.16 1.79 -7.60
CA THR A 57 -10.51 1.96 -7.03
C THR A 57 -10.87 3.43 -6.87
N LEU A 58 -9.99 4.22 -6.23
CA LEU A 58 -10.22 5.64 -5.97
C LEU A 58 -10.34 6.48 -7.25
N GLU A 59 -9.51 6.17 -8.25
CA GLU A 59 -9.48 6.89 -9.54
C GLU A 59 -10.71 6.57 -10.41
N ASN A 60 -11.13 5.30 -10.46
CA ASN A 60 -12.17 4.86 -11.39
C ASN A 60 -13.58 4.86 -10.80
N TYR A 61 -13.70 4.68 -9.47
CA TYR A 61 -15.00 4.54 -8.80
C TYR A 61 -15.20 5.58 -7.69
N GLY A 62 -14.15 5.91 -6.96
CA GLY A 62 -14.20 6.78 -5.79
C GLY A 62 -13.94 6.00 -4.48
N ILE A 63 -14.31 6.62 -3.36
CA ILE A 63 -14.09 6.09 -2.01
C ILE A 63 -15.24 5.13 -1.67
N PRO A 64 -14.98 3.83 -1.42
CA PRO A 64 -16.01 2.89 -0.93
C PRO A 64 -16.37 3.20 0.52
N ILE A 65 -17.53 2.74 0.97
CA ILE A 65 -17.95 2.88 2.37
C ILE A 65 -17.12 1.96 3.26
N SER A 66 -16.90 0.71 2.84
CA SER A 66 -16.14 -0.25 3.65
C SER A 66 -15.27 -1.21 2.85
N LEU A 67 -14.24 -1.74 3.53
CA LEU A 67 -13.38 -2.82 3.06
C LEU A 67 -13.50 -4.04 3.97
N TYR A 68 -13.48 -5.22 3.38
CA TYR A 68 -13.60 -6.51 4.05
C TYR A 68 -12.38 -7.41 3.72
N PRO A 69 -11.19 -7.12 4.27
CA PRO A 69 -9.97 -7.89 4.07
C PRO A 69 -9.85 -9.06 5.06
N ASP A 70 -8.87 -9.93 4.82
CA ASP A 70 -8.41 -10.90 5.81
C ASP A 70 -7.71 -10.23 7.00
N LYS A 71 -7.56 -10.99 8.11
CA LYS A 71 -6.79 -10.54 9.29
C LYS A 71 -5.28 -10.56 9.04
N TYR A 72 -4.87 -9.95 7.96
CA TYR A 72 -3.48 -9.88 7.53
C TYR A 72 -2.73 -8.70 8.13
N SER A 73 -1.41 -8.85 8.32
CA SER A 73 -0.54 -7.80 8.90
C SER A 73 -0.46 -6.51 8.08
N VAL A 74 -0.82 -6.54 6.82
CA VAL A 74 -0.96 -5.32 5.99
C VAL A 74 -2.15 -4.49 6.45
N PHE A 75 -3.27 -5.13 6.77
CA PHE A 75 -4.51 -4.46 7.14
C PHE A 75 -4.62 -4.19 8.64
N PHE A 76 -4.22 -5.17 9.45
CA PHE A 76 -4.36 -5.10 10.91
C PHE A 76 -3.03 -5.37 11.60
N PRO A 77 -2.70 -4.61 12.66
CA PRO A 77 -1.50 -4.88 13.44
C PRO A 77 -1.59 -6.25 14.12
N PRO A 78 -0.46 -6.94 14.32
CA PRO A 78 -0.41 -8.21 15.05
C PRO A 78 -1.01 -8.06 16.44
N LYS A 79 -1.79 -9.06 16.90
CA LYS A 79 -2.46 -9.05 18.22
C LYS A 79 -1.51 -8.74 19.38
N LYS A 80 -0.26 -9.23 19.37
CA LYS A 80 0.73 -8.98 20.42
C LYS A 80 1.08 -7.49 20.62
N VAL A 81 0.87 -6.63 19.63
CA VAL A 81 1.11 -5.19 19.74
C VAL A 81 -0.08 -4.50 20.42
N ASN A 82 -1.28 -5.05 20.32
CA ASN A 82 -2.51 -4.48 20.85
C ASN A 82 -2.93 -5.06 22.22
N ASP A 83 -2.49 -6.27 22.58
CA ASP A 83 -2.96 -6.98 23.78
C ASP A 83 -2.36 -6.44 25.10
N HIS A 84 -1.39 -5.53 25.03
CA HIS A 84 -0.68 -4.99 26.19
C HIS A 84 -0.81 -3.49 26.39
N ILE A 85 -1.67 -2.81 25.64
CA ILE A 85 -1.95 -1.39 25.91
C ILE A 85 -2.98 -1.32 27.02
N THR A 86 -2.53 -0.99 28.22
CA THR A 86 -3.38 -0.75 29.38
C THR A 86 -4.22 0.52 29.19
N ILE A 87 -5.33 0.66 29.94
CA ILE A 87 -6.15 1.86 29.91
C ILE A 87 -5.32 3.11 30.31
N GLU A 88 -4.36 2.96 31.23
CA GLU A 88 -3.41 4.02 31.60
C GLU A 88 -2.49 4.43 30.43
N GLU A 89 -2.01 3.47 29.64
CA GLU A 89 -1.19 3.77 28.46
C GLU A 89 -2.00 4.44 27.35
N GLN A 90 -3.30 4.11 27.20
CA GLN A 90 -4.22 4.81 26.28
C GLN A 90 -4.48 6.24 26.74
N LEU A 91 -4.68 6.46 28.03
CA LEU A 91 -4.83 7.79 28.62
C LEU A 91 -3.55 8.64 28.51
N ASN A 92 -2.39 8.00 28.47
CA ASN A 92 -1.08 8.63 28.25
C ASN A 92 -0.73 8.81 26.77
N GLY A 93 -1.69 8.66 25.84
CA GLY A 93 -1.50 8.91 24.40
C GLY A 93 -0.81 7.78 23.64
N ARG A 94 -0.73 6.57 24.20
CA ARG A 94 -0.26 5.39 23.48
C ARG A 94 -1.41 4.88 22.60
N GLU A 95 -1.41 5.27 21.35
CA GLU A 95 -2.41 4.83 20.39
C GLU A 95 -2.22 3.35 20.05
N LYS A 96 -3.33 2.65 19.77
CA LYS A 96 -3.27 1.31 19.15
C LYS A 96 -2.43 1.41 17.90
N GLY A 97 -1.47 0.49 17.74
CA GLY A 97 -0.67 0.45 16.51
C GLY A 97 -1.59 0.36 15.28
N ILE A 98 -1.42 1.28 14.36
CA ILE A 98 -2.12 1.29 13.08
C ILE A 98 -1.15 0.89 11.97
N THR A 99 -1.60 0.08 11.02
CA THR A 99 -0.79 -0.25 9.83
C THR A 99 -0.74 0.94 8.87
N GLN A 100 0.21 0.95 7.93
CA GLN A 100 0.27 1.99 6.90
C GLN A 100 -0.98 1.98 6.03
N PHE A 101 -1.50 0.81 5.68
CA PHE A 101 -2.76 0.68 4.94
C PHE A 101 -3.95 1.15 5.80
N GLY A 102 -4.01 0.74 7.06
CA GLY A 102 -5.05 1.17 8.01
C GLY A 102 -5.12 2.68 8.17
N ARG A 103 -3.96 3.37 8.27
CA ARG A 103 -3.89 4.84 8.32
C ARG A 103 -4.53 5.48 7.08
N ILE A 104 -4.22 4.96 5.88
CA ILE A 104 -4.76 5.50 4.62
C ILE A 104 -6.29 5.34 4.58
N VAL A 105 -6.77 4.16 4.96
CA VAL A 105 -8.19 3.82 4.98
C VAL A 105 -8.94 4.70 5.99
N GLU A 106 -8.36 4.93 7.17
CA GLU A 106 -8.91 5.85 8.19
C GLU A 106 -8.94 7.31 7.70
N GLU A 107 -7.87 7.78 7.05
CA GLU A 107 -7.79 9.14 6.48
C GLU A 107 -8.85 9.37 5.37
N LEU A 108 -9.21 8.31 4.66
CA LEU A 108 -10.29 8.33 3.64
C LEU A 108 -11.69 8.17 4.24
N GLY A 109 -11.80 7.84 5.54
CA GLY A 109 -13.07 7.55 6.20
C GLY A 109 -13.71 6.23 5.76
N ILE A 110 -12.90 5.28 5.27
CA ILE A 110 -13.36 3.94 4.89
C ILE A 110 -13.39 3.05 6.14
N GLU A 111 -14.50 2.40 6.41
CA GLU A 111 -14.59 1.43 7.49
C GLU A 111 -13.91 0.11 7.09
N MET A 112 -13.13 -0.49 7.99
CA MET A 112 -12.43 -1.74 7.71
C MET A 112 -12.83 -2.83 8.70
N PHE A 113 -13.45 -3.89 8.18
CA PHE A 113 -13.92 -5.02 8.97
C PHE A 113 -13.14 -6.28 8.63
N PRO A 114 -12.49 -6.93 9.63
CA PRO A 114 -11.77 -8.17 9.35
C PRO A 114 -12.76 -9.30 9.02
N ALA A 115 -12.47 -10.07 7.99
CA ALA A 115 -13.25 -11.24 7.63
C ALA A 115 -13.33 -12.22 8.82
N SER A 116 -14.54 -12.52 9.23
CA SER A 116 -14.79 -13.40 10.38
C SER A 116 -14.80 -14.88 10.01
N SER A 117 -15.06 -15.21 8.74
CA SER A 117 -15.06 -16.57 8.21
C SER A 117 -14.72 -16.58 6.72
N PRO A 118 -14.16 -17.71 6.20
CA PRO A 118 -13.93 -17.87 4.77
C PRO A 118 -15.20 -17.70 3.94
N GLN A 119 -16.33 -18.23 4.40
CA GLN A 119 -17.62 -18.18 3.70
C GLN A 119 -18.09 -16.73 3.45
N ALA A 120 -17.68 -15.79 4.29
CA ALA A 120 -18.03 -14.39 4.14
C ALA A 120 -17.28 -13.70 2.98
N LYS A 121 -16.27 -14.34 2.38
CA LYS A 121 -15.48 -13.85 1.23
C LYS A 121 -15.80 -14.56 -0.09
N GLY A 122 -16.96 -15.18 -0.20
CA GLY A 122 -17.33 -16.01 -1.36
C GLY A 122 -17.34 -15.28 -2.71
N ARG A 123 -17.39 -13.94 -2.76
CA ARG A 123 -17.26 -13.17 -4.02
C ARG A 123 -15.82 -13.19 -4.53
N ILE A 124 -14.87 -12.86 -3.68
CA ILE A 124 -13.47 -12.78 -4.10
C ILE A 124 -12.88 -14.19 -4.30
N GLU A 125 -13.31 -15.21 -3.55
CA GLU A 125 -12.92 -16.59 -3.78
C GLU A 125 -13.34 -17.08 -5.18
N ARG A 126 -14.60 -16.85 -5.57
CA ARG A 126 -15.09 -17.14 -6.93
C ARG A 126 -14.38 -16.33 -8.01
N LEU A 127 -14.00 -15.10 -7.70
CA LEU A 127 -13.18 -14.30 -8.60
C LEU A 127 -11.85 -15.00 -8.86
N TRP A 128 -11.16 -15.44 -7.80
CA TRP A 128 -9.86 -16.11 -7.95
C TRP A 128 -9.97 -17.40 -8.76
N GLU A 129 -10.96 -18.24 -8.51
CA GLU A 129 -11.21 -19.44 -9.30
C GLU A 129 -11.39 -19.10 -10.80
N THR A 130 -12.18 -18.07 -11.09
CA THR A 130 -12.40 -17.61 -12.46
C THR A 130 -11.12 -17.07 -13.10
N LEU A 131 -10.35 -16.25 -12.38
CA LEU A 131 -9.12 -15.66 -12.90
C LEU A 131 -8.04 -16.73 -13.10
N GLN A 132 -7.87 -17.68 -12.18
CA GLN A 132 -6.91 -18.77 -12.29
C GLN A 132 -7.18 -19.64 -13.52
N SER A 133 -8.45 -19.87 -13.86
CA SER A 133 -8.81 -20.64 -15.05
C SER A 133 -8.64 -19.86 -16.37
N ARG A 134 -8.84 -18.53 -16.37
CA ARG A 134 -8.90 -17.71 -17.58
C ARG A 134 -7.64 -16.89 -17.83
N LEU A 135 -7.12 -16.21 -16.80
CA LEU A 135 -6.06 -15.22 -16.95
C LEU A 135 -4.74 -15.85 -17.42
N VAL A 136 -4.44 -17.08 -16.99
CA VAL A 136 -3.27 -17.84 -17.47
C VAL A 136 -3.33 -18.03 -19.00
N THR A 137 -4.52 -18.36 -19.51
CA THR A 137 -4.73 -18.51 -20.96
C THR A 137 -4.64 -17.18 -21.69
N GLU A 138 -5.21 -16.11 -21.11
CA GLU A 138 -5.12 -14.74 -21.67
C GLU A 138 -3.66 -14.26 -21.72
N PHE A 139 -2.89 -14.49 -20.67
CA PHE A 139 -1.47 -14.12 -20.62
C PHE A 139 -0.67 -14.88 -21.69
N ARG A 140 -0.93 -16.18 -21.87
CA ARG A 140 -0.27 -16.96 -22.91
C ARG A 140 -0.60 -16.47 -24.32
N ILE A 141 -1.89 -16.18 -24.61
CA ILE A 141 -2.35 -15.71 -25.92
C ILE A 141 -1.72 -14.35 -26.25
N ASN A 142 -1.61 -13.47 -25.26
CA ASN A 142 -1.07 -12.11 -25.42
C ASN A 142 0.45 -12.03 -25.17
N ASN A 143 1.13 -13.17 -25.01
CA ASN A 143 2.57 -13.28 -24.81
C ASN A 143 3.09 -12.45 -23.60
N ILE A 144 2.33 -12.47 -22.48
CA ILE A 144 2.62 -11.75 -21.26
C ILE A 144 3.40 -12.67 -20.33
N GLN A 145 4.64 -12.26 -19.96
CA GLN A 145 5.60 -13.07 -19.21
C GLN A 145 6.30 -12.28 -18.09
N SER A 146 5.89 -11.03 -17.83
CA SER A 146 6.45 -10.22 -16.75
C SER A 146 5.34 -9.52 -15.96
N ILE A 147 5.66 -9.15 -14.71
CA ILE A 147 4.75 -8.43 -13.80
C ILE A 147 4.31 -7.11 -14.42
N GLU A 148 5.23 -6.37 -15.04
CA GLU A 148 4.97 -5.06 -15.64
C GLU A 148 3.93 -5.18 -16.76
N LYS A 149 4.17 -6.09 -17.71
CA LYS A 149 3.22 -6.36 -18.82
C LYS A 149 1.89 -6.90 -18.32
N ALA A 150 1.90 -7.71 -17.26
CA ALA A 150 0.68 -8.20 -16.64
C ALA A 150 -0.13 -7.04 -16.05
N ASN A 151 0.50 -6.12 -15.33
CA ASN A 151 -0.17 -4.97 -14.74
C ASN A 151 -0.73 -4.01 -15.81
N GLU A 152 -0.03 -3.79 -16.91
CA GLU A 152 -0.55 -3.03 -18.05
C GLU A 152 -1.79 -3.72 -18.66
N PHE A 153 -1.73 -5.03 -18.90
CA PHE A 153 -2.84 -5.81 -19.46
C PHE A 153 -4.08 -5.81 -18.56
N LEU A 154 -3.89 -5.91 -17.23
CA LEU A 154 -4.97 -5.99 -16.25
C LEU A 154 -5.88 -4.76 -16.27
N ILE A 155 -5.40 -3.59 -16.64
CA ILE A 155 -6.20 -2.35 -16.73
C ILE A 155 -7.38 -2.52 -17.72
N ASP A 156 -7.12 -3.06 -18.88
CA ASP A 156 -8.17 -3.28 -19.89
C ASP A 156 -8.92 -4.59 -19.66
N TYR A 157 -8.26 -5.60 -19.07
CA TYR A 157 -8.91 -6.85 -18.70
C TYR A 157 -10.03 -6.64 -17.67
N ILE A 158 -9.83 -5.77 -16.66
CA ILE A 158 -10.86 -5.42 -15.69
C ILE A 158 -12.12 -4.90 -16.38
N LYS A 159 -11.98 -4.02 -17.35
CA LYS A 159 -13.12 -3.46 -18.11
C LYS A 159 -13.90 -4.56 -18.84
N LYS A 160 -13.17 -5.46 -19.54
CA LYS A 160 -13.76 -6.60 -20.26
C LYS A 160 -14.46 -7.56 -19.29
N TYR A 161 -13.80 -7.89 -18.18
CA TYR A 161 -14.35 -8.77 -17.16
C TYR A 161 -15.65 -8.18 -16.57
N ASN A 162 -15.63 -6.93 -16.17
CA ASN A 162 -16.80 -6.28 -15.58
C ASN A 162 -17.97 -6.18 -16.56
N ALA A 163 -17.70 -5.89 -17.84
CA ALA A 163 -18.74 -5.87 -18.87
C ALA A 163 -19.41 -7.25 -19.08
N GLN A 164 -18.68 -8.34 -18.85
CA GLN A 164 -19.16 -9.70 -19.09
C GLN A 164 -19.81 -10.34 -17.85
N PHE A 165 -19.26 -10.07 -16.65
CA PHE A 165 -19.58 -10.85 -15.44
C PHE A 165 -20.23 -10.04 -14.32
N ALA A 166 -20.19 -8.72 -14.36
CA ALA A 166 -20.86 -7.92 -13.34
C ALA A 166 -22.37 -8.06 -13.43
N ILE A 167 -23.00 -8.09 -12.27
CA ILE A 167 -24.46 -8.14 -12.14
C ILE A 167 -24.99 -6.82 -11.59
N PRO A 168 -26.22 -6.43 -11.88
CA PRO A 168 -26.83 -5.26 -11.26
C PRO A 168 -26.88 -5.41 -9.73
N ALA A 169 -26.58 -4.34 -9.00
CA ALA A 169 -26.83 -4.28 -7.57
C ALA A 169 -28.35 -4.28 -7.29
N THR A 170 -28.76 -4.76 -6.12
CA THR A 170 -30.17 -4.71 -5.70
C THR A 170 -30.72 -3.30 -5.67
N ASN A 171 -29.90 -2.34 -5.23
CA ASN A 171 -30.17 -0.92 -5.34
C ASN A 171 -29.27 -0.32 -6.42
N SER A 172 -29.87 0.32 -7.41
CA SER A 172 -29.18 0.89 -8.56
C SER A 172 -28.30 2.11 -8.24
N LYS A 173 -28.44 2.70 -7.04
CA LYS A 173 -27.62 3.85 -6.61
C LYS A 173 -26.26 3.38 -6.17
N SER A 174 -25.21 3.88 -6.80
CA SER A 174 -23.86 3.74 -6.29
C SER A 174 -23.64 4.63 -5.05
N VAL A 175 -22.96 4.10 -4.04
CA VAL A 175 -22.62 4.83 -2.81
C VAL A 175 -21.14 5.16 -2.72
N PHE A 176 -20.37 4.94 -3.77
CA PHE A 176 -19.00 5.46 -3.86
C PHE A 176 -19.01 6.98 -3.67
N LEU A 177 -18.17 7.46 -2.76
CA LEU A 177 -18.02 8.89 -2.53
C LEU A 177 -16.97 9.45 -3.49
N LYS A 178 -17.22 10.64 -4.00
CA LYS A 178 -16.25 11.30 -4.87
C LYS A 178 -14.99 11.64 -4.10
N LEU A 179 -13.83 11.28 -4.66
CA LEU A 179 -12.54 11.66 -4.09
C LEU A 179 -12.40 13.20 -4.08
N PRO A 180 -12.22 13.83 -2.89
CA PRO A 180 -12.04 15.27 -2.80
C PRO A 180 -10.76 15.72 -3.53
N LYS A 181 -10.84 16.82 -4.28
CA LYS A 181 -9.70 17.38 -5.04
C LYS A 181 -8.48 17.76 -4.20
N ARG A 182 -8.66 17.89 -2.87
CA ARG A 182 -7.58 18.18 -1.93
C ARG A 182 -6.57 17.05 -1.75
N TYR A 183 -6.94 15.82 -2.12
CA TYR A 183 -6.05 14.67 -1.99
C TYR A 183 -5.11 14.60 -3.20
N ASP A 184 -3.81 14.69 -2.92
CA ASP A 184 -2.78 14.17 -3.80
C ASP A 184 -2.65 12.67 -3.52
N LEU A 185 -3.02 11.83 -4.49
CA LEU A 185 -2.98 10.38 -4.33
C LEU A 185 -1.56 9.84 -4.10
N ASP A 186 -0.53 10.49 -4.63
CA ASP A 186 0.84 10.06 -4.43
C ASP A 186 1.32 10.35 -3.01
N GLU A 187 0.86 11.43 -2.40
CA GLU A 187 1.11 11.70 -0.97
C GLU A 187 0.19 10.90 -0.05
N LEU A 188 -1.05 10.62 -0.45
CA LEU A 188 -1.98 9.82 0.34
C LEU A 188 -1.54 8.36 0.43
N LEU A 189 -1.25 7.76 -0.72
CA LEU A 189 -0.90 6.34 -0.88
C LEU A 189 0.60 6.08 -0.70
N CYS A 190 1.22 6.76 0.25
CA CYS A 190 2.62 6.58 0.62
C CYS A 190 2.77 6.05 2.04
N VAL A 191 3.91 5.45 2.33
CA VAL A 191 4.30 5.13 3.70
C VAL A 191 4.69 6.41 4.41
N ARG A 192 4.15 6.63 5.62
CA ARG A 192 4.45 7.81 6.44
C ARG A 192 5.05 7.41 7.77
N PHE A 193 6.04 8.19 8.21
CA PHE A 193 6.66 8.08 9.52
C PHE A 193 6.65 9.44 10.21
N GLU A 194 6.46 9.44 11.52
CA GLU A 194 6.76 10.57 12.36
C GLU A 194 8.10 10.32 13.07
N ARG A 195 8.98 11.28 13.03
CA ARG A 195 10.28 11.25 13.73
C ARG A 195 10.52 12.60 14.40
N THR A 196 11.39 12.58 15.41
CA THR A 196 11.89 13.80 16.03
C THR A 196 13.35 13.92 15.66
N ILE A 197 13.77 15.06 15.12
CA ILE A 197 15.18 15.33 14.81
C ILE A 197 15.96 15.59 16.09
N ASP A 198 17.23 15.22 16.07
CA ASP A 198 18.16 15.54 17.16
C ASP A 198 18.68 16.99 17.08
N ASN A 199 19.69 17.31 17.90
CA ASN A 199 20.28 18.66 17.94
C ASN A 199 21.05 19.02 16.67
N ALA A 200 21.44 18.03 15.87
CA ALA A 200 22.15 18.21 14.59
C ALA A 200 21.19 18.17 13.39
N GLY A 201 19.89 18.05 13.60
CA GLY A 201 18.90 17.91 12.54
C GLY A 201 18.85 16.50 11.94
N VAL A 202 19.31 15.48 12.68
CA VAL A 202 19.40 14.10 12.22
C VAL A 202 18.18 13.29 12.68
N PHE A 203 17.72 12.40 11.80
CA PHE A 203 16.70 11.38 12.11
C PHE A 203 17.09 10.03 11.49
N SER A 204 16.42 8.97 11.93
CA SER A 204 16.66 7.61 11.41
C SER A 204 15.39 6.95 10.90
N ILE A 205 15.52 6.21 9.81
CA ILE A 205 14.53 5.26 9.31
C ILE A 205 15.24 3.91 9.27
N ASN A 206 14.76 2.93 10.06
CA ASN A 206 15.46 1.67 10.27
C ASN A 206 16.93 1.90 10.66
N ASN A 207 17.87 1.36 9.88
CA ASN A 207 19.31 1.50 10.12
C ASN A 207 19.93 2.69 9.38
N SER A 208 19.17 3.37 8.52
CA SER A 208 19.67 4.51 7.73
C SER A 208 19.45 5.83 8.47
N LYS A 209 20.46 6.67 8.52
CA LYS A 209 20.43 8.02 9.11
C LYS A 209 20.40 9.08 8.05
N PHE A 210 19.61 10.11 8.27
CA PHE A 210 19.46 11.25 7.36
C PHE A 210 19.60 12.56 8.14
N GLN A 211 20.13 13.58 7.49
CA GLN A 211 20.23 14.92 8.03
C GLN A 211 19.42 15.91 7.20
N ILE A 212 18.70 16.80 7.85
CA ILE A 212 18.05 17.94 7.19
C ILE A 212 19.09 19.00 6.89
N ILE A 213 19.18 19.42 5.62
CA ILE A 213 20.18 20.40 5.15
C ILE A 213 19.87 21.78 5.71
N ASP A 214 18.61 22.18 5.74
CA ASP A 214 18.16 23.47 6.25
C ASP A 214 18.27 23.54 7.79
N LYS A 215 19.29 24.24 8.28
CA LYS A 215 19.56 24.44 9.71
C LYS A 215 18.57 25.41 10.41
N SER A 216 17.58 25.94 9.69
CA SER A 216 16.55 26.82 10.27
C SER A 216 15.55 26.07 11.13
N LEU A 217 15.49 24.73 11.02
CA LEU A 217 14.57 23.89 11.79
C LEU A 217 15.10 23.72 13.22
N PRO A 218 14.31 24.10 14.27
CA PRO A 218 14.75 23.94 15.64
C PRO A 218 15.04 22.48 16.02
N PRO A 219 16.02 22.23 16.89
CA PRO A 219 16.23 20.89 17.45
C PRO A 219 14.97 20.32 18.08
N LYS A 220 14.85 19.00 18.09
CA LYS A 220 13.71 18.27 18.64
C LYS A 220 12.35 18.55 17.95
N THR A 221 12.38 19.15 16.76
CA THR A 221 11.16 19.31 15.95
C THR A 221 10.66 17.96 15.47
N LYS A 222 9.34 17.77 15.54
CA LYS A 222 8.66 16.63 14.93
C LYS A 222 8.56 16.83 13.42
N ILE A 223 8.95 15.83 12.68
CA ILE A 223 8.91 15.80 11.22
C ILE A 223 8.03 14.66 10.73
N GLN A 224 7.41 14.84 9.58
CA GLN A 224 6.71 13.80 8.85
C GLN A 224 7.52 13.41 7.61
N ILE A 225 7.74 12.13 7.43
CA ILE A 225 8.49 11.56 6.32
C ILE A 225 7.52 10.80 5.44
N TYR A 226 7.50 11.12 4.17
CA TYR A 226 6.68 10.50 3.13
C TYR A 226 7.62 9.72 2.22
N LEU A 227 7.31 8.43 2.01
CA LEU A 227 8.16 7.53 1.23
C LEU A 227 7.31 6.74 0.24
N SER A 228 7.59 6.85 -1.05
CA SER A 228 7.01 5.98 -2.10
C SER A 228 7.87 5.96 -3.36
N GLN A 229 7.61 4.98 -4.25
CA GLN A 229 8.29 4.90 -5.55
C GLN A 229 8.02 6.12 -6.45
N LYS A 230 6.86 6.79 -6.28
CA LYS A 230 6.47 7.92 -7.14
C LYS A 230 7.05 9.25 -6.69
N ILE A 231 7.15 9.48 -5.38
CA ILE A 231 7.61 10.75 -4.81
C ILE A 231 9.01 10.68 -4.19
N GLY A 232 9.62 9.48 -4.15
CA GLY A 232 10.87 9.26 -3.41
C GLY A 232 10.67 9.46 -1.91
N MET A 233 11.61 10.15 -1.27
CA MET A 233 11.52 10.57 0.13
C MET A 233 11.26 12.07 0.20
N ARG A 234 10.22 12.47 0.94
CA ARG A 234 9.93 13.87 1.28
C ARG A 234 9.83 14.03 2.78
N VAL A 235 10.44 15.05 3.31
CA VAL A 235 10.35 15.41 4.74
C VAL A 235 9.58 16.71 4.87
N LYS A 236 8.56 16.71 5.72
CA LYS A 236 7.74 17.89 6.01
C LYS A 236 7.77 18.24 7.49
N ALA A 237 7.85 19.50 7.79
CA ALA A 237 7.61 20.08 9.11
C ALA A 237 6.98 21.47 8.94
N ASN A 238 6.05 21.84 9.81
CA ASN A 238 5.39 23.16 9.79
C ASN A 238 4.85 23.55 8.39
N ASN A 239 4.28 22.61 7.65
CA ASN A 239 3.78 22.77 6.27
C ASN A 239 4.84 23.15 5.22
N LYS A 240 6.12 22.97 5.52
CA LYS A 240 7.26 23.21 4.60
C LYS A 240 7.94 21.88 4.30
N ILE A 241 8.41 21.70 3.06
CA ILE A 241 9.23 20.56 2.63
C ILE A 241 10.70 20.92 2.87
N TYR A 242 11.47 19.95 3.34
CA TYR A 242 12.89 20.07 3.63
C TYR A 242 13.67 19.03 2.84
N ASP A 243 14.81 19.47 2.29
CA ASP A 243 15.77 18.58 1.66
C ASP A 243 16.58 17.83 2.71
N VAL A 244 16.94 16.59 2.40
CA VAL A 244 17.65 15.68 3.31
C VAL A 244 18.83 15.03 2.60
N GLU A 245 19.86 14.75 3.39
CA GLU A 245 21.05 14.00 2.98
C GLU A 245 21.25 12.79 3.86
N PRO A 246 21.67 11.63 3.32
CA PRO A 246 22.08 10.50 4.14
C PRO A 246 23.38 10.78 4.86
N LEU A 247 23.44 10.38 6.13
CA LEU A 247 24.57 10.71 7.02
C LEU A 247 25.82 9.87 6.77
N GLU A 248 25.67 8.68 6.18
CA GLU A 248 26.81 7.77 5.92
C GLU A 248 27.78 8.30 4.86
N LEU A 249 27.37 9.29 4.04
CA LEU A 249 28.27 9.98 3.11
C LEU A 249 29.16 11.03 3.76
N ILE A 250 28.73 11.61 4.88
CA ILE A 250 29.52 12.64 5.57
C ILE A 250 30.82 12.07 6.13
N SER A 251 30.90 10.73 6.31
CA SER A 251 32.11 10.04 6.78
C SER A 251 33.06 9.55 5.67
N LYS A 252 32.70 9.70 4.41
CA LYS A 252 33.58 9.40 3.26
C LYS A 252 34.07 10.73 2.68
N ASP A 253 35.24 11.15 3.12
CA ASP A 253 35.96 12.31 2.55
C ASP A 253 35.91 12.24 1.02
N ASN A 254 35.41 13.34 0.39
CA ASN A 254 35.46 13.63 -1.05
C ASN A 254 34.38 13.07 -1.98
N ILE A 255 33.15 12.90 -1.58
CA ILE A 255 32.07 12.75 -2.58
C ILE A 255 31.51 14.14 -2.90
N ASP A 256 31.70 14.58 -4.17
CA ASP A 256 31.05 15.77 -4.69
C ASP A 256 29.53 15.58 -4.69
N THR A 257 28.83 16.33 -3.85
CA THR A 257 27.36 16.27 -3.71
C THR A 257 26.60 16.67 -4.98
N ASN A 258 27.30 17.27 -5.95
CA ASN A 258 26.76 17.56 -7.29
C ASN A 258 27.09 16.46 -8.31
N SER A 259 27.78 15.38 -7.90
CA SER A 259 28.12 14.29 -8.81
C SER A 259 26.90 13.41 -9.15
N LEU A 260 26.93 12.82 -10.34
CA LEU A 260 25.93 11.84 -10.76
C LEU A 260 25.90 10.64 -9.79
N ASP A 261 27.05 10.25 -9.24
CA ASP A 261 27.21 9.14 -8.30
C ASP A 261 26.51 9.40 -6.96
N TYR A 262 26.47 10.66 -6.49
CA TYR A 262 25.75 11.04 -5.28
C TYR A 262 24.23 10.87 -5.44
N HIS A 263 23.69 11.39 -6.53
CA HIS A 263 22.24 11.27 -6.81
C HIS A 263 21.82 9.83 -7.03
N GLN A 264 22.65 9.02 -7.67
CA GLN A 264 22.39 7.60 -7.86
C GLN A 264 22.38 6.86 -6.52
N TRP A 265 23.38 7.10 -5.68
CA TRP A 265 23.46 6.46 -4.36
C TRP A 265 22.29 6.86 -3.43
N LEU A 266 21.86 8.13 -3.42
CA LEU A 266 20.68 8.57 -2.68
C LEU A 266 19.42 7.84 -3.18
N ALA A 267 19.28 7.69 -4.49
CA ALA A 267 18.20 6.94 -5.08
C ALA A 267 18.23 5.48 -4.65
N ASP A 268 19.39 4.83 -4.61
CA ASP A 268 19.55 3.44 -4.20
C ASP A 268 19.13 3.22 -2.73
N VAL A 269 19.56 4.10 -1.81
CA VAL A 269 19.14 4.04 -0.40
C VAL A 269 17.62 4.20 -0.25
N VAL A 270 17.03 5.13 -0.99
CA VAL A 270 15.58 5.34 -0.99
C VAL A 270 14.85 4.13 -1.58
N ILE A 271 15.38 3.53 -2.65
CA ILE A 271 14.84 2.31 -3.26
C ILE A 271 14.89 1.13 -2.28
N GLU A 272 15.99 0.94 -1.55
CA GLU A 272 16.09 -0.11 -0.53
C GLU A 272 15.03 0.05 0.56
N LEU A 273 14.86 1.27 1.09
CA LEU A 273 13.82 1.57 2.07
C LEU A 273 12.42 1.32 1.51
N ILE A 274 12.16 1.73 0.26
CA ILE A 274 10.89 1.47 -0.40
C ILE A 274 10.64 -0.04 -0.49
N ASN A 275 11.62 -0.81 -0.95
CA ASN A 275 11.50 -2.26 -1.06
C ASN A 275 11.21 -2.91 0.29
N GLU A 276 11.86 -2.46 1.36
CA GLU A 276 11.64 -3.00 2.70
C GLU A 276 10.20 -2.76 3.19
N PHE A 277 9.62 -1.59 2.95
CA PHE A 277 8.28 -1.26 3.45
C PHE A 277 7.14 -1.71 2.54
N TYR A 278 7.35 -1.69 1.22
CA TYR A 278 6.29 -1.96 0.26
C TYR A 278 6.26 -3.40 -0.23
N LEU A 279 7.43 -4.01 -0.42
CA LEU A 279 7.56 -5.35 -1.03
C LEU A 279 7.74 -6.47 -0.01
N LYS A 280 7.84 -6.15 1.29
CA LYS A 280 7.94 -7.15 2.34
C LYS A 280 6.74 -8.10 2.25
N ASP A 281 7.04 -9.40 2.19
CA ASP A 281 6.01 -10.45 2.16
C ASP A 281 5.16 -10.37 3.43
N ALA A 282 3.89 -10.10 3.26
CA ALA A 282 2.93 -10.00 4.36
C ALA A 282 2.83 -11.31 5.17
N LYS A 283 3.07 -12.48 4.51
CA LYS A 283 3.04 -13.81 5.15
C LYS A 283 4.30 -14.12 5.95
N ALA A 284 5.45 -13.64 5.52
CA ALA A 284 6.72 -13.87 6.23
C ALA A 284 6.73 -13.20 7.61
N SER A 285 6.09 -12.04 7.73
CA SER A 285 5.97 -11.31 9.01
C SER A 285 5.18 -12.08 10.08
N TYR A 286 4.29 -12.99 9.71
CA TYR A 286 3.50 -13.83 10.63
C TYR A 286 4.30 -15.01 11.19
N LYS A 287 5.22 -15.61 10.39
CA LYS A 287 6.03 -16.78 10.80
C LYS A 287 7.15 -16.41 11.77
N SER A 288 7.66 -15.18 11.74
CA SER A 288 8.72 -14.72 12.65
C SER A 288 8.20 -14.30 14.03
N LEU A 289 6.88 -14.28 14.25
CA LEU A 289 6.20 -13.88 15.48
C LEU A 289 5.44 -15.05 16.18
N ALA A 290 5.45 -16.23 15.58
CA ALA A 290 4.93 -17.47 16.16
C ALA A 290 6.05 -18.29 16.78
#